data_c8a95cce74a52a678232553a5d74e700
#
_entry.id   c8a95cce74a52a678232553a5d74e700
#
_cell.length_a   1.000
_cell.length_b   1.000
_cell.length_c   1.000
_cell.angle_alpha   90.00
_cell.angle_beta   90.00
_cell.angle_gamma   90.00
#
_symmetry.space_group_name_H-M   'P 1'
#
loop_
_entity.id
_entity.type
_entity.pdbx_description
1 polymer ?
#
loop_
_entity_poly.entity_id
_entity_poly.type
_entity_poly.pdbx_seq_one_letter_code
_entity_poly.pdbx_strand_id
1 'polypeptide(L)'
;KQLDIEGIPPIYSIEENEDGLEIIEEYLACQTLSDILDEHTFSNLEAYQIIRQLCIILDVLHQQDPQIIHRDIKPENIFYDGKQVYLFDFDIARNYIENQKRDTTVLGSQGYAAPEQFGFYQTDIRSDIYSLGVLYHVLLTNKLPRDYDLQGIEKRIIDKMIAIDPQGRYQDVKE
;
A
#
# COMPACT_ATOMS: atom_id res chain seq x y z
N LYS A 1 12.99 8.15 -14.60
CA LYS A 1 12.27 9.45 -14.52
C LYS A 1 11.88 9.64 -13.08
N GLN A 2 12.42 10.69 -12.44
CA GLN A 2 12.06 11.00 -11.07
C GLN A 2 10.57 11.38 -11.04
N LEU A 3 9.79 10.70 -10.20
CA LEU A 3 8.38 11.04 -9.97
C LEU A 3 8.34 12.02 -8.80
N ASP A 4 7.79 13.19 -9.02
CA ASP A 4 7.50 14.17 -7.97
C ASP A 4 6.02 14.00 -7.62
N ILE A 5 5.75 13.22 -6.57
CA ILE A 5 4.40 12.85 -6.14
C ILE A 5 4.26 13.27 -4.67
N GLU A 6 3.28 14.11 -4.39
CA GLU A 6 2.93 14.48 -3.02
C GLU A 6 2.62 13.23 -2.18
N GLY A 7 3.28 13.09 -1.03
CA GLY A 7 3.15 11.91 -0.17
C GLY A 7 4.10 10.75 -0.52
N ILE A 8 5.06 10.96 -1.42
CA ILE A 8 6.20 10.07 -1.64
C ILE A 8 7.48 10.87 -1.36
N PRO A 9 8.39 10.40 -0.47
CA PRO A 9 9.64 11.09 -0.21
C PRO A 9 10.45 11.26 -1.50
N PRO A 10 10.95 12.46 -1.82
CA PRO A 10 11.77 12.67 -3.00
C PRO A 10 13.10 11.94 -2.87
N ILE A 11 13.53 11.29 -3.96
CA ILE A 11 14.83 10.66 -4.09
C ILE A 11 15.83 11.71 -4.59
N TYR A 12 16.91 11.95 -3.84
CA TYR A 12 17.94 12.93 -4.17
C TYR A 12 19.01 12.36 -5.09
N SER A 13 19.44 11.11 -4.85
CA SER A 13 20.40 10.41 -5.73
C SER A 13 20.19 8.91 -5.71
N ILE A 14 20.60 8.27 -6.79
CA ILE A 14 20.68 6.81 -6.93
C ILE A 14 22.05 6.51 -7.51
N GLU A 15 22.88 5.75 -6.79
CA GLU A 15 24.21 5.36 -7.19
C GLU A 15 24.35 3.85 -7.16
N GLU A 16 24.87 3.27 -8.26
CA GLU A 16 25.18 1.84 -8.35
C GLU A 16 26.68 1.67 -8.09
N ASN A 17 27.02 0.81 -7.13
CA ASN A 17 28.40 0.47 -6.77
C ASN A 17 28.58 -1.05 -6.70
N GLU A 18 29.80 -1.50 -6.36
CA GLU A 18 30.13 -2.94 -6.30
C GLU A 18 29.31 -3.70 -5.22
N ASP A 19 28.81 -2.99 -4.20
CA ASP A 19 28.05 -3.56 -3.09
C ASP A 19 26.53 -3.54 -3.34
N GLY A 20 26.05 -2.83 -4.38
CA GLY A 20 24.65 -2.73 -4.75
C GLY A 20 24.18 -1.33 -5.16
N LEU A 21 22.91 -1.07 -4.92
CA LEU A 21 22.25 0.21 -5.23
C LEU A 21 22.13 1.04 -3.95
N GLU A 22 22.71 2.24 -3.95
CA GLU A 22 22.57 3.23 -2.88
C GLU A 22 21.54 4.28 -3.28
N ILE A 23 20.50 4.44 -2.46
CA ILE A 23 19.43 5.43 -2.68
C ILE A 23 19.47 6.43 -1.54
N ILE A 24 19.58 7.72 -1.87
CA ILE A 24 19.47 8.82 -0.92
C ILE A 24 18.14 9.51 -1.16
N GLU A 25 17.30 9.48 -0.14
CA GLU A 25 15.95 10.07 -0.18
C GLU A 25 15.74 11.05 0.98
N GLU A 26 14.63 11.78 0.96
CA GLU A 26 14.27 12.71 2.02
C GLU A 26 14.09 11.99 3.36
N TYR A 27 14.75 12.53 4.40
CA TYR A 27 14.53 12.05 5.77
C TYR A 27 13.23 12.61 6.35
N LEU A 28 12.32 11.70 6.73
CA LEU A 28 11.06 12.06 7.36
C LEU A 28 11.21 11.99 8.90
N ALA A 29 11.09 13.14 9.57
CA ALA A 29 11.18 13.23 11.04
C ALA A 29 9.81 12.92 11.71
N CYS A 30 9.16 11.82 11.32
CA CYS A 30 7.90 11.36 11.88
C CYS A 30 7.91 9.83 12.04
N GLN A 31 6.89 9.28 12.72
CA GLN A 31 6.78 7.86 12.99
C GLN A 31 6.08 7.12 11.86
N THR A 32 6.32 5.81 11.76
CA THR A 32 5.51 4.94 10.90
C THR A 32 4.13 4.72 11.55
N LEU A 33 3.15 4.33 10.73
CA LEU A 33 1.84 3.91 11.28
C LEU A 33 1.98 2.71 12.21
N SER A 34 2.98 1.84 12.00
CA SER A 34 3.27 0.72 12.89
C SER A 34 3.67 1.20 14.29
N ASP A 35 4.61 2.14 14.39
CA ASP A 35 5.05 2.70 15.66
C ASP A 35 3.88 3.39 16.41
N ILE A 36 3.03 4.10 15.66
CA ILE A 36 1.87 4.79 16.24
C ILE A 36 0.83 3.78 16.75
N LEU A 37 0.56 2.70 16.01
CA LEU A 37 -0.41 1.67 16.39
C LEU A 37 -0.03 0.90 17.67
N ASP A 38 1.25 0.87 18.03
CA ASP A 38 1.70 0.29 19.31
C ASP A 38 1.20 1.07 20.54
N GLU A 39 0.95 2.38 20.38
CA GLU A 39 0.58 3.28 21.46
C GLU A 39 -0.81 3.92 21.29
N HIS A 40 -1.35 3.91 20.09
CA HIS A 40 -2.55 4.64 19.72
C HIS A 40 -3.53 3.81 18.89
N THR A 41 -4.82 4.03 19.07
CA THR A 41 -5.89 3.50 18.22
C THR A 41 -6.54 4.66 17.48
N PHE A 42 -6.57 4.59 16.16
CA PHE A 42 -7.15 5.63 15.33
C PHE A 42 -8.68 5.66 15.44
N SER A 43 -9.26 6.84 15.46
CA SER A 43 -10.71 7.01 15.29
C SER A 43 -11.09 6.68 13.84
N ASN A 44 -12.39 6.40 13.60
CA ASN A 44 -12.89 6.15 12.24
C ASN A 44 -12.56 7.31 11.28
N LEU A 45 -12.60 8.55 11.77
CA LEU A 45 -12.30 9.72 10.93
C LEU A 45 -10.81 9.80 10.56
N GLU A 46 -9.91 9.57 11.51
CA GLU A 46 -8.46 9.56 11.26
C GLU A 46 -8.09 8.42 10.31
N ALA A 47 -8.58 7.21 10.55
CA ALA A 47 -8.36 6.07 9.67
C ALA A 47 -8.85 6.36 8.24
N TYR A 48 -10.06 6.92 8.10
CA TYR A 48 -10.59 7.34 6.81
C TYR A 48 -9.71 8.40 6.12
N GLN A 49 -9.20 9.39 6.86
CA GLN A 49 -8.35 10.44 6.29
C GLN A 49 -7.00 9.88 5.81
N ILE A 50 -6.41 8.93 6.55
CA ILE A 50 -5.19 8.23 6.16
C ILE A 50 -5.43 7.43 4.88
N ILE A 51 -6.47 6.60 4.84
CA ILE A 51 -6.80 5.78 3.67
C ILE A 51 -7.08 6.65 2.44
N ARG A 52 -7.83 7.75 2.62
CA ARG A 52 -8.11 8.68 1.52
C ARG A 52 -6.83 9.30 0.93
N GLN A 53 -5.85 9.67 1.75
CA GLN A 53 -4.57 10.19 1.26
C GLN A 53 -3.79 9.11 0.50
N LEU A 54 -3.76 7.87 1.01
CA LEU A 54 -3.13 6.75 0.32
C LEU A 54 -3.81 6.45 -1.04
N CYS A 55 -5.14 6.54 -1.12
CA CYS A 55 -5.85 6.43 -2.40
C CYS A 55 -5.37 7.49 -3.41
N ILE A 56 -5.14 8.73 -2.97
CA ILE A 56 -4.65 9.80 -3.85
C ILE A 56 -3.24 9.49 -4.37
N ILE A 57 -2.34 9.03 -3.49
CA ILE A 57 -0.97 8.64 -3.87
C ILE A 57 -1.00 7.47 -4.87
N LEU A 58 -1.77 6.43 -4.55
CA LEU A 58 -1.89 5.24 -5.39
C LEU A 58 -2.52 5.56 -6.75
N ASP A 59 -3.50 6.46 -6.81
CA ASP A 59 -4.08 6.89 -8.10
C ASP A 59 -3.02 7.46 -9.04
N VAL A 60 -2.10 8.28 -8.52
CA VAL A 60 -1.01 8.85 -9.32
C VAL A 60 -0.05 7.74 -9.79
N LEU A 61 0.28 6.75 -8.95
CA LEU A 61 1.13 5.62 -9.32
C LEU A 61 0.47 4.72 -10.35
N HIS A 62 -0.81 4.41 -10.16
CA HIS A 62 -1.59 3.54 -11.03
C HIS A 62 -1.87 4.17 -12.41
N GLN A 63 -1.81 5.50 -12.53
CA GLN A 63 -1.95 6.22 -13.80
C GLN A 63 -0.64 6.39 -14.57
N GLN A 64 0.49 5.95 -14.05
CA GLN A 64 1.75 6.00 -14.80
C GLN A 64 1.71 5.06 -16.02
N ASP A 65 2.55 5.34 -17.00
CA ASP A 65 2.76 4.45 -18.16
C ASP A 65 4.24 4.03 -18.23
N PRO A 66 4.54 2.77 -17.91
CA PRO A 66 3.64 1.70 -17.40
C PRO A 66 3.15 1.96 -15.97
N GLN A 67 1.98 1.39 -15.63
CA GLN A 67 1.39 1.48 -14.28
C GLN A 67 2.38 0.97 -13.23
N ILE A 68 2.51 1.70 -12.11
CA ILE A 68 3.34 1.30 -10.98
C ILE A 68 2.44 0.70 -9.89
N ILE A 69 2.71 -0.53 -9.50
CA ILE A 69 2.02 -1.24 -8.44
C ILE A 69 2.98 -1.36 -7.26
N HIS A 70 2.57 -0.89 -6.07
CA HIS A 70 3.43 -0.81 -4.88
C HIS A 70 3.69 -2.20 -4.27
N ARG A 71 2.65 -3.02 -4.09
CA ARG A 71 2.69 -4.43 -3.64
C ARG A 71 3.06 -4.66 -2.17
N ASP A 72 3.43 -3.64 -1.42
CA ASP A 72 3.80 -3.76 0.01
C ASP A 72 3.19 -2.65 0.88
N ILE A 73 1.89 -2.40 0.72
CA ILE A 73 1.16 -1.44 1.56
C ILE A 73 0.90 -2.09 2.91
N LYS A 74 1.52 -1.53 3.96
CA LYS A 74 1.42 -1.97 5.35
C LYS A 74 1.81 -0.81 6.29
N PRO A 75 1.48 -0.89 7.61
CA PRO A 75 1.79 0.20 8.56
C PRO A 75 3.27 0.57 8.62
N GLU A 76 4.18 -0.40 8.47
CA GLU A 76 5.62 -0.20 8.52
C GLU A 76 6.15 0.66 7.37
N ASN A 77 5.45 0.67 6.22
CA ASN A 77 5.85 1.37 5.01
C ASN A 77 5.11 2.71 4.81
N ILE A 78 4.49 3.25 5.87
CA ILE A 78 3.75 4.51 5.82
C ILE A 78 4.16 5.36 7.01
N PHE A 79 4.79 6.50 6.75
CA PHE A 79 5.02 7.53 7.75
C PHE A 79 3.80 8.43 7.90
N TYR A 80 3.57 8.94 9.13
CA TYR A 80 2.47 9.85 9.44
C TYR A 80 2.91 10.92 10.45
N ASP A 81 2.73 12.18 10.11
CA ASP A 81 3.10 13.32 10.95
C ASP A 81 1.93 13.89 11.78
N GLY A 82 0.79 13.18 11.81
CA GLY A 82 -0.45 13.62 12.44
C GLY A 82 -1.40 14.36 11.48
N LYS A 83 -0.96 14.63 10.24
CA LYS A 83 -1.76 15.32 9.22
C LYS A 83 -1.56 14.73 7.82
N GLN A 84 -0.31 14.49 7.43
CA GLN A 84 0.06 14.00 6.11
C GLN A 84 0.63 12.60 6.22
N VAL A 85 0.28 11.71 5.26
CA VAL A 85 0.89 10.40 5.09
C VAL A 85 1.97 10.45 4.02
N TYR A 86 3.00 9.60 4.20
CA TYR A 86 4.06 9.41 3.22
C TYR A 86 4.24 7.91 3.00
N LEU A 87 4.07 7.49 1.75
CA LEU A 87 4.26 6.11 1.31
C LEU A 87 5.71 5.95 0.85
N PHE A 88 6.42 4.97 1.40
CA PHE A 88 7.82 4.68 1.07
C PHE A 88 8.06 3.17 0.91
N ASP A 89 9.30 2.77 0.65
CA ASP A 89 9.73 1.39 0.42
C ASP A 89 9.11 0.77 -0.85
N PHE A 90 9.72 1.11 -1.98
CA PHE A 90 9.35 0.60 -3.30
C PHE A 90 10.18 -0.61 -3.73
N ASP A 91 10.83 -1.32 -2.81
CA ASP A 91 11.76 -2.42 -3.10
C ASP A 91 11.12 -3.55 -3.92
N ILE A 92 9.85 -3.84 -3.69
CA ILE A 92 9.10 -4.85 -4.44
C ILE A 92 8.04 -4.27 -5.39
N ALA A 93 8.03 -2.95 -5.55
CA ALA A 93 7.18 -2.30 -6.53
C ALA A 93 7.53 -2.75 -7.95
N ARG A 94 6.54 -2.78 -8.83
CA ARG A 94 6.77 -3.17 -10.22
C ARG A 94 5.93 -2.38 -11.20
N ASN A 95 6.44 -2.30 -12.41
CA ASN A 95 5.67 -1.87 -13.55
C ASN A 95 4.75 -3.00 -14.03
N TYR A 96 3.49 -2.69 -14.31
CA TYR A 96 2.59 -3.63 -14.96
C TYR A 96 3.08 -3.95 -16.38
N ILE A 97 3.15 -5.23 -16.72
CA ILE A 97 3.56 -5.69 -18.06
C ILE A 97 2.36 -6.39 -18.70
N GLU A 98 1.83 -5.79 -19.77
CA GLU A 98 0.71 -6.37 -20.51
C GLU A 98 1.05 -7.77 -21.06
N ASN A 99 0.08 -8.69 -21.00
CA ASN A 99 0.21 -10.09 -21.44
C ASN A 99 1.11 -11.01 -20.60
N GLN A 100 1.61 -10.60 -19.45
CA GLN A 100 2.24 -11.49 -18.49
C GLN A 100 1.17 -12.26 -17.70
N LYS A 101 1.28 -13.60 -17.63
CA LYS A 101 0.26 -14.42 -16.96
C LYS A 101 0.50 -14.61 -15.46
N ARG A 102 1.73 -14.46 -14.99
CA ARG A 102 2.13 -14.63 -13.58
C ARG A 102 3.29 -13.74 -13.23
N ASP A 103 3.38 -13.39 -11.97
CA ASP A 103 4.58 -12.75 -11.43
C ASP A 103 5.74 -13.74 -11.37
N THR A 104 6.96 -13.25 -11.61
CA THR A 104 8.16 -14.08 -11.61
C THR A 104 8.67 -14.38 -10.20
N THR A 105 8.23 -13.61 -9.20
CA THR A 105 8.70 -13.71 -7.83
C THR A 105 7.51 -13.58 -6.87
N VAL A 106 7.44 -14.50 -5.89
CA VAL A 106 6.47 -14.44 -4.80
C VAL A 106 7.01 -13.47 -3.77
N LEU A 107 6.39 -12.31 -3.65
CA LEU A 107 6.79 -11.25 -2.72
C LEU A 107 5.57 -10.60 -2.10
N GLY A 108 5.69 -10.16 -0.86
CA GLY A 108 4.66 -9.44 -0.12
C GLY A 108 4.66 -9.79 1.36
N SER A 109 4.21 -8.85 2.18
CA SER A 109 4.18 -8.98 3.63
C SER A 109 3.04 -9.88 4.09
N GLN A 110 3.35 -10.84 4.98
CA GLN A 110 2.36 -11.79 5.49
C GLN A 110 1.21 -11.05 6.18
N GLY A 111 -0.02 -11.37 5.78
CA GLY A 111 -1.23 -10.77 6.32
C GLY A 111 -1.74 -9.57 5.53
N TYR A 112 -0.89 -8.83 4.80
CA TYR A 112 -1.26 -7.67 4.00
C TYR A 112 -1.28 -7.96 2.49
N ALA A 113 -0.39 -8.83 2.02
CA ALA A 113 -0.25 -9.14 0.59
C ALA A 113 -1.52 -9.82 0.03
N ALA A 114 -1.91 -9.38 -1.15
CA ALA A 114 -3.04 -9.95 -1.88
C ALA A 114 -2.77 -11.42 -2.29
N PRO A 115 -3.81 -12.28 -2.35
CA PRO A 115 -3.65 -13.70 -2.67
C PRO A 115 -2.90 -13.96 -3.97
N GLU A 116 -3.08 -13.14 -5.00
CA GLU A 116 -2.39 -13.26 -6.29
C GLU A 116 -0.88 -13.02 -6.18
N GLN A 117 -0.38 -12.27 -5.18
CA GLN A 117 1.06 -12.06 -4.96
C GLN A 117 1.80 -13.36 -4.59
N PHE A 118 1.08 -14.39 -4.18
CA PHE A 118 1.66 -15.71 -3.87
C PHE A 118 1.83 -16.59 -5.12
N GLY A 119 1.85 -16.02 -6.33
CA GLY A 119 2.28 -16.69 -7.57
C GLY A 119 1.16 -17.35 -8.37
N PHE A 120 -0.11 -17.12 -8.05
CA PHE A 120 -1.24 -17.69 -8.80
C PHE A 120 -1.55 -16.92 -10.07
N TYR A 121 -1.43 -15.58 -10.03
CA TYR A 121 -1.73 -14.66 -11.14
C TYR A 121 -0.71 -13.52 -11.17
N GLN A 122 -0.77 -12.70 -12.23
CA GLN A 122 -0.06 -11.43 -12.25
C GLN A 122 -0.74 -10.44 -11.33
N THR A 123 0.05 -9.69 -10.54
CA THR A 123 -0.44 -8.57 -9.74
C THR A 123 -0.77 -7.39 -10.63
N ASP A 124 -1.84 -6.68 -10.33
CA ASP A 124 -2.25 -5.41 -10.91
C ASP A 124 -2.64 -4.41 -9.82
N ILE A 125 -3.17 -3.26 -10.18
CA ILE A 125 -3.54 -2.19 -9.25
C ILE A 125 -4.51 -2.65 -8.14
N ARG A 126 -5.27 -3.72 -8.37
CA ARG A 126 -6.21 -4.28 -7.38
C ARG A 126 -5.50 -5.05 -6.26
N SER A 127 -4.22 -5.38 -6.44
CA SER A 127 -3.40 -5.93 -5.34
C SER A 127 -3.14 -4.86 -4.27
N ASP A 128 -2.88 -3.61 -4.68
CA ASP A 128 -2.74 -2.49 -3.75
C ASP A 128 -4.07 -2.18 -3.04
N ILE A 129 -5.21 -2.29 -3.75
CA ILE A 129 -6.55 -2.13 -3.14
C ILE A 129 -6.79 -3.16 -2.04
N TYR A 130 -6.37 -4.42 -2.25
CA TYR A 130 -6.46 -5.45 -1.21
C TYR A 130 -5.65 -5.07 0.03
N SER A 131 -4.37 -4.74 -0.14
CA SER A 131 -3.48 -4.37 0.96
C SER A 131 -3.98 -3.11 1.69
N LEU A 132 -4.52 -2.13 0.95
CA LEU A 132 -5.16 -0.94 1.51
C LEU A 132 -6.40 -1.29 2.35
N GLY A 133 -7.20 -2.27 1.93
CA GLY A 133 -8.35 -2.77 2.69
C GLY A 133 -7.93 -3.44 4.00
N VAL A 134 -6.87 -4.26 3.98
CA VAL A 134 -6.28 -4.84 5.20
C VAL A 134 -5.76 -3.75 6.13
N LEU A 135 -5.03 -2.77 5.59
CA LEU A 135 -4.54 -1.62 6.36
C LEU A 135 -5.70 -0.85 7.01
N TYR A 136 -6.77 -0.57 6.27
CA TYR A 136 -7.93 0.13 6.82
C TYR A 136 -8.53 -0.61 8.02
N HIS A 137 -8.68 -1.94 7.90
CA HIS A 137 -9.13 -2.77 9.02
C HIS A 137 -8.19 -2.66 10.23
N VAL A 138 -6.87 -2.71 10.00
CA VAL A 138 -5.86 -2.62 11.08
C VAL A 138 -5.89 -1.25 11.75
N LEU A 139 -6.01 -0.16 11.01
CA LEU A 139 -6.15 1.19 11.59
C LEU A 139 -7.36 1.31 12.52
N LEU A 140 -8.48 0.64 12.19
CA LEU A 140 -9.73 0.67 12.97
C LEU A 140 -9.71 -0.27 14.20
N THR A 141 -8.94 -1.36 14.15
CA THR A 141 -9.08 -2.46 15.13
C THR A 141 -7.79 -2.87 15.80
N ASN A 142 -6.65 -2.42 15.29
CA ASN A 142 -5.30 -2.90 15.63
C ASN A 142 -5.14 -4.42 15.48
N LYS A 143 -5.91 -5.04 14.56
CA LYS A 143 -5.90 -6.48 14.27
C LYS A 143 -6.06 -6.74 12.78
N LEU A 144 -5.56 -7.89 12.33
CA LEU A 144 -5.80 -8.34 10.96
C LEU A 144 -7.28 -8.78 10.76
N PRO A 145 -7.83 -8.72 9.53
CA PRO A 145 -9.22 -9.12 9.25
C PRO A 145 -9.58 -10.55 9.67
N ARG A 146 -8.60 -11.47 9.66
CA ARG A 146 -8.81 -12.86 10.11
C ARG A 146 -8.96 -12.99 11.61
N ASP A 147 -8.49 -12.02 12.39
CA ASP A 147 -8.42 -12.08 13.86
C ASP A 147 -9.56 -11.29 14.53
N TYR A 148 -10.26 -10.47 13.78
CA TYR A 148 -11.37 -9.66 14.27
C TYR A 148 -12.40 -9.34 13.19
N ASP A 149 -13.69 -9.60 13.47
CA ASP A 149 -14.78 -9.27 12.56
C ASP A 149 -15.34 -7.88 12.87
N LEU A 150 -14.99 -6.90 12.02
CA LEU A 150 -15.50 -5.54 12.11
C LEU A 150 -17.02 -5.51 11.81
N GLN A 151 -17.72 -4.52 12.33
CA GLN A 151 -19.14 -4.30 12.08
C GLN A 151 -19.37 -2.92 11.47
N GLY A 152 -20.52 -2.71 10.84
CA GLY A 152 -20.89 -1.40 10.33
C GLY A 152 -20.65 -1.18 8.84
N ILE A 153 -20.57 0.09 8.45
CA ILE A 153 -20.41 0.47 7.04
C ILE A 153 -18.98 0.21 6.55
N GLU A 154 -18.00 0.45 7.40
CA GLU A 154 -16.58 0.23 7.12
C GLU A 154 -16.32 -1.24 6.76
N LYS A 155 -16.99 -2.19 7.45
CA LYS A 155 -16.91 -3.60 7.10
C LYS A 155 -17.26 -3.86 5.64
N ARG A 156 -18.34 -3.25 5.13
CA ARG A 156 -18.79 -3.50 3.74
C ARG A 156 -17.76 -3.00 2.72
N ILE A 157 -17.14 -1.86 3.01
CA ILE A 157 -16.10 -1.29 2.17
C ILE A 157 -14.88 -2.22 2.18
N ILE A 158 -14.42 -2.57 3.38
CA ILE A 158 -13.24 -3.42 3.58
C ILE A 158 -13.46 -4.80 2.97
N ASP A 159 -14.60 -5.46 3.21
CA ASP A 159 -14.91 -6.78 2.66
C ASP A 159 -14.85 -6.77 1.11
N LYS A 160 -15.29 -5.68 0.47
CA LYS A 160 -15.15 -5.53 -0.97
C LYS A 160 -13.69 -5.33 -1.38
N MET A 161 -12.91 -4.52 -0.65
CA MET A 161 -11.50 -4.31 -0.93
C MET A 161 -10.67 -5.61 -0.82
N ILE A 162 -10.92 -6.44 0.21
CA ILE A 162 -10.18 -7.67 0.49
C ILE A 162 -10.80 -8.94 -0.11
N ALA A 163 -11.71 -8.81 -1.08
CA ALA A 163 -12.25 -9.98 -1.79
C ALA A 163 -11.10 -10.82 -2.39
N ILE A 164 -11.19 -12.16 -2.27
CA ILE A 164 -10.16 -13.08 -2.76
C ILE A 164 -9.97 -12.93 -4.27
N ASP A 165 -11.09 -12.92 -5.01
CA ASP A 165 -11.09 -12.67 -6.45
C ASP A 165 -10.92 -11.16 -6.72
N PRO A 166 -9.86 -10.74 -7.45
CA PRO A 166 -9.67 -9.34 -7.83
C PRO A 166 -10.86 -8.72 -8.58
N GLN A 167 -11.65 -9.53 -9.32
CA GLN A 167 -12.87 -9.03 -9.99
C GLN A 167 -13.98 -8.62 -9.01
N GLY A 168 -13.96 -9.16 -7.79
CA GLY A 168 -14.89 -8.80 -6.72
C GLY A 168 -14.53 -7.50 -5.99
N ARG A 169 -13.32 -6.97 -6.19
CA ARG A 169 -12.83 -5.74 -5.56
C ARG A 169 -13.32 -4.48 -6.28
N TYR A 170 -13.04 -3.33 -5.71
CA TYR A 170 -13.01 -2.06 -6.47
C TYR A 170 -12.00 -2.20 -7.61
N GLN A 171 -12.28 -1.59 -8.77
CA GLN A 171 -11.44 -1.74 -9.96
C GLN A 171 -10.40 -0.62 -10.07
N ASP A 172 -10.58 0.46 -9.33
CA ASP A 172 -9.58 1.49 -9.09
C ASP A 172 -9.78 2.12 -7.70
N VAL A 173 -8.84 2.95 -7.26
CA VAL A 173 -8.87 3.58 -5.94
C VAL A 173 -9.84 4.78 -5.84
N LYS A 174 -10.53 5.15 -6.91
CA LYS A 174 -11.53 6.25 -6.95
C LYS A 174 -12.95 5.76 -6.69
N GLU A 175 -13.24 4.46 -6.89
CA GLU A 175 -14.54 3.87 -6.59
C GLU A 175 -14.82 3.86 -5.06
#